data_5ee74ee63e67c7e5566b0129e933c252
#
_entry.id   5ee74ee63e67c7e5566b0129e933c252
#
_cell.length_a   1.000
_cell.length_b   1.000
_cell.length_c   1.000
_cell.angle_alpha   90.00
_cell.angle_beta   90.00
_cell.angle_gamma   90.00
#
_symmetry.space_group_name_H-M   'P 1'
#
loop_
_entity.id
_entity.type
_entity.pdbx_description
1 polymer ?
#
loop_
_entity_poly.entity_id
_entity_poly.type
_entity_poly.pdbx_seq_one_letter_code
_entity_poly.pdbx_strand_id
1 'polypeptide(L)'
;DLGCGVGFKFMQAFAISNGIEFHHLIPLLDIVAVSIASDIVPIMGENRILAYHGLKQLNSNPSIGMKAIIDVCGLSEKEITVSDIVFKIGPRINASGRIQNGKEAVDLLTEKDFSVALEKAGQINQYNETRKDLDKSMTEEANNIVANLEGLVDRRSIVLYNEEWHKGVIGIVASRLTEVYYRPAVVLTQIGRASC
;
A
#
# COMPACT_ATOMS: atom_id res chain seq x y z
N ASP A 1 -13.88 -8.30 0.35
CA ASP A 1 -13.71 -8.27 -1.11
C ASP A 1 -12.82 -7.10 -1.50
N LEU A 2 -11.65 -7.41 -1.99
CA LEU A 2 -10.70 -6.44 -2.52
C LEU A 2 -11.12 -5.95 -3.90
N GLY A 3 -11.02 -4.65 -4.17
CA GLY A 3 -11.32 -4.08 -5.49
C GLY A 3 -10.56 -4.77 -6.62
N CYS A 4 -9.28 -5.10 -6.41
CA CYS A 4 -8.46 -5.84 -7.36
C CYS A 4 -8.97 -7.28 -7.59
N GLY A 5 -9.37 -8.00 -6.54
CA GLY A 5 -9.96 -9.34 -6.64
C GLY A 5 -11.29 -9.32 -7.39
N VAL A 6 -12.15 -8.34 -7.11
CA VAL A 6 -13.42 -8.15 -7.84
C VAL A 6 -13.15 -7.86 -9.32
N GLY A 7 -12.18 -6.97 -9.61
CA GLY A 7 -11.76 -6.68 -10.98
C GLY A 7 -11.27 -7.93 -11.72
N PHE A 8 -10.44 -8.76 -11.06
CA PHE A 8 -9.98 -10.03 -11.64
C PHE A 8 -11.14 -11.00 -11.92
N LYS A 9 -12.12 -11.14 -11.01
CA LYS A 9 -13.32 -11.97 -11.21
C LYS A 9 -14.18 -11.43 -12.36
N PHE A 10 -14.29 -10.13 -12.50
CA PHE A 10 -14.96 -9.52 -13.64
C PHE A 10 -14.27 -9.86 -14.96
N MET A 11 -12.93 -9.74 -15.02
CA MET A 11 -12.15 -10.15 -16.20
C MET A 11 -12.28 -11.64 -16.50
N GLN A 12 -12.36 -12.49 -15.47
CA GLN A 12 -12.58 -13.92 -15.62
C GLN A 12 -13.97 -14.20 -16.24
N ALA A 13 -15.03 -13.55 -15.74
CA ALA A 13 -16.36 -13.68 -16.29
C ALA A 13 -16.43 -13.20 -17.75
N PHE A 14 -15.79 -12.06 -18.05
CA PHE A 14 -15.68 -11.53 -19.41
C PHE A 14 -14.96 -12.52 -20.34
N ALA A 15 -13.85 -13.09 -19.90
CA ALA A 15 -13.09 -14.07 -20.68
C ALA A 15 -13.92 -15.31 -21.01
N ILE A 16 -14.65 -15.86 -20.03
CA ILE A 16 -15.56 -17.00 -20.22
C ILE A 16 -16.64 -16.66 -21.26
N SER A 17 -17.28 -15.50 -21.14
CA SER A 17 -18.36 -15.07 -22.04
C SER A 17 -17.88 -14.79 -23.46
N ASN A 18 -16.60 -14.53 -23.68
CA ASN A 18 -16.03 -14.21 -24.99
C ASN A 18 -15.11 -15.30 -25.53
N GLY A 19 -15.07 -16.49 -24.93
CA GLY A 19 -14.23 -17.60 -25.37
C GLY A 19 -12.73 -17.34 -25.27
N ILE A 20 -12.31 -16.44 -24.37
CA ILE A 20 -10.91 -16.13 -24.10
C ILE A 20 -10.38 -17.15 -23.10
N GLU A 21 -9.27 -17.80 -23.44
CA GLU A 21 -8.66 -18.83 -22.60
C GLU A 21 -8.08 -18.22 -21.31
N PHE A 22 -8.22 -18.94 -20.20
CA PHE A 22 -7.80 -18.48 -18.86
C PHE A 22 -6.29 -18.16 -18.77
N HIS A 23 -5.46 -18.78 -19.60
CA HIS A 23 -4.02 -18.51 -19.60
C HIS A 23 -3.67 -17.04 -19.86
N HIS A 24 -4.52 -16.28 -20.56
CA HIS A 24 -4.36 -14.84 -20.78
C HIS A 24 -4.54 -14.01 -19.49
N LEU A 25 -5.19 -14.56 -18.47
CA LEU A 25 -5.40 -13.89 -17.19
C LEU A 25 -4.32 -14.23 -16.16
N ILE A 26 -3.55 -15.30 -16.36
CA ILE A 26 -2.51 -15.74 -15.43
C ILE A 26 -1.50 -14.62 -15.11
N PRO A 27 -1.01 -13.83 -16.09
CA PRO A 27 -0.07 -12.76 -15.81
C PRO A 27 -0.59 -11.70 -14.82
N LEU A 28 -1.92 -11.52 -14.69
CA LEU A 28 -2.54 -10.55 -13.78
C LEU A 28 -2.55 -11.04 -12.32
N LEU A 29 -2.25 -12.30 -12.08
CA LEU A 29 -2.29 -12.89 -10.74
C LEU A 29 -1.21 -12.34 -9.82
N ASP A 30 -0.09 -11.85 -10.35
CA ASP A 30 0.97 -11.22 -9.56
C ASP A 30 0.44 -9.96 -8.84
N ILE A 31 -0.25 -9.08 -9.54
CA ILE A 31 -0.88 -7.87 -8.99
C ILE A 31 -1.98 -8.25 -7.99
N VAL A 32 -2.78 -9.28 -8.30
CA VAL A 32 -3.84 -9.77 -7.41
C VAL A 32 -3.26 -10.27 -6.09
N ALA A 33 -2.16 -11.06 -6.13
CA ALA A 33 -1.50 -11.54 -4.93
C ALA A 33 -0.92 -10.39 -4.09
N VAL A 34 -0.32 -9.39 -4.74
CA VAL A 34 0.20 -8.20 -4.06
C VAL A 34 -0.93 -7.43 -3.39
N SER A 35 -2.07 -7.25 -4.06
CA SER A 35 -3.25 -6.60 -3.49
C SER A 35 -3.79 -7.37 -2.28
N ILE A 36 -3.97 -8.70 -2.38
CA ILE A 36 -4.47 -9.54 -1.27
C ILE A 36 -3.53 -9.46 -0.07
N ALA A 37 -2.21 -9.53 -0.29
CA ALA A 37 -1.24 -9.52 0.80
C ALA A 37 -1.05 -8.12 1.42
N SER A 38 -1.26 -7.03 0.66
CA SER A 38 -1.06 -5.66 1.13
C SER A 38 -2.24 -5.10 1.90
N ASP A 39 -3.42 -5.70 1.77
CA ASP A 39 -4.64 -5.32 2.49
C ASP A 39 -4.88 -6.28 3.66
N ILE A 40 -5.58 -5.76 4.68
CA ILE A 40 -5.96 -6.56 5.86
C ILE A 40 -7.21 -7.37 5.51
N VAL A 41 -7.06 -8.39 4.67
CA VAL A 41 -8.16 -9.29 4.30
C VAL A 41 -7.84 -10.74 4.68
N PRO A 42 -8.85 -11.53 5.04
CA PRO A 42 -8.63 -12.95 5.32
C PRO A 42 -8.09 -13.70 4.10
N ILE A 43 -6.94 -14.36 4.27
CA ILE A 43 -6.35 -15.24 3.24
C ILE A 43 -7.00 -16.63 3.35
N MET A 44 -8.29 -16.69 3.01
CA MET A 44 -9.10 -17.93 3.02
C MET A 44 -9.89 -18.05 1.72
N GLY A 45 -10.43 -19.24 1.42
CA GLY A 45 -11.24 -19.49 0.24
C GLY A 45 -10.54 -19.08 -1.05
N GLU A 46 -11.20 -18.30 -1.90
CA GLU A 46 -10.65 -17.84 -3.17
C GLU A 46 -9.41 -16.95 -3.02
N ASN A 47 -9.36 -16.09 -1.99
CA ASN A 47 -8.19 -15.25 -1.73
C ASN A 47 -6.93 -16.10 -1.53
N ARG A 48 -7.04 -17.26 -0.85
CA ARG A 48 -5.91 -18.17 -0.67
C ARG A 48 -5.45 -18.79 -1.99
N ILE A 49 -6.40 -19.17 -2.85
CA ILE A 49 -6.09 -19.76 -4.15
C ILE A 49 -5.42 -18.72 -5.05
N LEU A 50 -5.99 -17.52 -5.14
CA LEU A 50 -5.46 -16.42 -5.93
C LEU A 50 -4.07 -15.97 -5.43
N ALA A 51 -3.91 -15.83 -4.11
CA ALA A 51 -2.61 -15.47 -3.51
C ALA A 51 -1.54 -16.54 -3.78
N TYR A 52 -1.88 -17.83 -3.67
CA TYR A 52 -0.95 -18.93 -3.94
C TYR A 52 -0.46 -18.92 -5.39
N HIS A 53 -1.38 -18.86 -6.35
CA HIS A 53 -1.02 -18.85 -7.76
C HIS A 53 -0.36 -17.54 -8.18
N GLY A 54 -0.81 -16.41 -7.62
CA GLY A 54 -0.20 -15.11 -7.88
C GLY A 54 1.20 -14.97 -7.30
N LEU A 55 1.47 -15.56 -6.12
CA LEU A 55 2.82 -15.62 -5.57
C LEU A 55 3.77 -16.47 -6.44
N LYS A 56 3.27 -17.57 -7.00
CA LYS A 56 4.03 -18.33 -7.99
C LYS A 56 4.32 -17.52 -9.25
N GLN A 57 3.32 -16.80 -9.77
CA GLN A 57 3.48 -15.92 -10.93
C GLN A 57 4.50 -14.81 -10.65
N LEU A 58 4.43 -14.19 -9.46
CA LEU A 58 5.35 -13.15 -9.01
C LEU A 58 6.81 -13.65 -8.95
N ASN A 59 7.02 -14.91 -8.55
CA ASN A 59 8.35 -15.51 -8.45
C ASN A 59 8.88 -16.09 -9.77
N SER A 60 8.02 -16.44 -10.72
CA SER A 60 8.44 -17.09 -11.97
C SER A 60 8.52 -16.12 -13.15
N ASN A 61 7.51 -15.29 -13.33
CA ASN A 61 7.40 -14.37 -14.47
C ASN A 61 6.56 -13.14 -14.09
N PRO A 62 7.06 -12.27 -13.20
CA PRO A 62 6.35 -11.06 -12.82
C PRO A 62 6.16 -10.11 -14.01
N SER A 63 5.07 -9.34 -13.99
CA SER A 63 4.88 -8.22 -14.90
C SER A 63 6.03 -7.22 -14.81
N ILE A 64 6.27 -6.45 -15.86
CA ILE A 64 7.42 -5.54 -15.95
C ILE A 64 7.44 -4.56 -14.78
N GLY A 65 6.30 -3.95 -14.45
CA GLY A 65 6.20 -3.05 -13.31
C GLY A 65 6.46 -3.74 -11.97
N MET A 66 5.97 -4.99 -11.80
CA MET A 66 6.29 -5.79 -10.61
C MET A 66 7.77 -6.15 -10.54
N LYS A 67 8.39 -6.51 -11.66
CA LYS A 67 9.83 -6.80 -11.72
C LYS A 67 10.64 -5.59 -11.28
N ALA A 68 10.30 -4.40 -11.75
CA ALA A 68 10.98 -3.17 -11.37
C ALA A 68 10.85 -2.84 -9.86
N ILE A 69 9.65 -3.02 -9.28
CA ILE A 69 9.48 -2.77 -7.84
C ILE A 69 10.19 -3.84 -6.98
N ILE A 70 10.23 -5.09 -7.43
CA ILE A 70 10.98 -6.18 -6.81
C ILE A 70 12.47 -5.84 -6.77
N ASP A 71 13.01 -5.34 -7.87
CA ASP A 71 14.42 -4.94 -7.99
C ASP A 71 14.76 -3.82 -7.01
N VAL A 72 13.98 -2.76 -6.99
CA VAL A 72 14.15 -1.63 -6.06
C VAL A 72 13.99 -2.04 -4.59
N CYS A 73 13.22 -3.11 -4.32
CA CYS A 73 13.12 -3.70 -2.98
C CYS A 73 14.33 -4.56 -2.58
N GLY A 74 15.27 -4.83 -3.49
CA GLY A 74 16.40 -5.76 -3.28
C GLY A 74 15.95 -7.22 -3.12
N LEU A 75 14.94 -7.63 -3.90
CA LEU A 75 14.33 -8.96 -3.80
C LEU A 75 14.60 -9.84 -5.03
N SER A 76 15.35 -9.37 -6.03
CA SER A 76 15.53 -10.03 -7.32
C SER A 76 16.24 -11.39 -7.21
N GLU A 77 17.09 -11.60 -6.19
CA GLU A 77 17.92 -12.79 -6.04
C GLU A 77 17.35 -13.81 -5.04
N LYS A 78 16.11 -13.65 -4.61
CA LYS A 78 15.49 -14.57 -3.64
C LYS A 78 14.04 -14.87 -3.96
N GLU A 79 13.55 -15.98 -3.41
CA GLU A 79 12.13 -16.27 -3.44
C GLU A 79 11.34 -15.26 -2.59
N ILE A 80 10.37 -14.60 -3.23
CA ILE A 80 9.51 -13.60 -2.60
C ILE A 80 8.44 -14.32 -1.79
N THR A 81 8.29 -13.91 -0.54
CA THR A 81 7.28 -14.40 0.38
C THR A 81 6.13 -13.41 0.55
N VAL A 82 5.02 -13.86 1.15
CA VAL A 82 3.91 -12.96 1.56
C VAL A 82 4.42 -11.85 2.48
N SER A 83 5.34 -12.15 3.40
CA SER A 83 5.99 -11.16 4.26
C SER A 83 6.73 -10.07 3.47
N ASP A 84 7.44 -10.43 2.40
CA ASP A 84 8.13 -9.44 1.57
C ASP A 84 7.12 -8.52 0.86
N ILE A 85 5.99 -9.07 0.43
CA ILE A 85 4.91 -8.25 -0.15
C ILE A 85 4.37 -7.26 0.89
N VAL A 86 4.00 -7.74 2.07
CA VAL A 86 3.42 -6.94 3.16
C VAL A 86 4.35 -5.83 3.63
N PHE A 87 5.65 -6.14 3.81
CA PHE A 87 6.58 -5.22 4.47
C PHE A 87 7.50 -4.45 3.52
N LYS A 88 7.61 -4.87 2.25
CA LYS A 88 8.51 -4.22 1.30
C LYS A 88 7.80 -3.70 0.05
N ILE A 89 7.04 -4.54 -0.66
CA ILE A 89 6.42 -4.18 -1.93
C ILE A 89 5.19 -3.28 -1.69
N GLY A 90 4.23 -3.76 -0.88
CA GLY A 90 2.97 -3.06 -0.61
C GLY A 90 3.15 -1.64 -0.07
N PRO A 91 4.01 -1.41 0.94
CA PRO A 91 4.25 -0.06 1.47
C PRO A 91 4.77 0.95 0.43
N ARG A 92 5.57 0.51 -0.54
CA ARG A 92 6.06 1.37 -1.63
C ARG A 92 4.93 1.76 -2.58
N ILE A 93 4.17 0.79 -3.05
CA ILE A 93 2.99 1.04 -3.92
C ILE A 93 2.02 2.00 -3.22
N ASN A 94 1.71 1.76 -1.94
CA ASN A 94 0.81 2.58 -1.16
C ASN A 94 1.35 4.00 -0.91
N ALA A 95 2.67 4.18 -0.85
CA ALA A 95 3.29 5.48 -0.61
C ALA A 95 3.02 6.48 -1.74
N SER A 96 2.89 6.02 -3.00
CA SER A 96 2.55 6.91 -4.12
C SER A 96 1.23 7.64 -3.90
N GLY A 97 0.18 6.93 -3.47
CA GLY A 97 -1.13 7.52 -3.19
C GLY A 97 -1.18 8.35 -1.90
N ARG A 98 -0.21 8.18 -0.99
CA ARG A 98 -0.14 8.96 0.25
C ARG A 98 0.62 10.27 0.08
N ILE A 99 1.73 10.25 -0.67
CA ILE A 99 2.66 11.39 -0.79
C ILE A 99 2.33 12.22 -2.04
N GLN A 100 1.94 11.58 -3.13
CA GLN A 100 1.64 12.22 -4.41
C GLN A 100 0.28 11.79 -4.95
N ASN A 101 0.29 10.97 -5.98
CA ASN A 101 -0.91 10.51 -6.68
C ASN A 101 -0.83 9.00 -6.94
N GLY A 102 -1.86 8.28 -6.56
CA GLY A 102 -1.96 6.83 -6.82
C GLY A 102 -1.89 6.44 -8.30
N LYS A 103 -2.09 7.38 -9.23
CA LYS A 103 -1.93 7.16 -10.66
C LYS A 103 -0.49 6.73 -11.00
N GLU A 104 0.51 7.24 -10.30
CA GLU A 104 1.92 6.87 -10.56
C GLU A 104 2.18 5.38 -10.30
N ALA A 105 1.52 4.79 -9.31
CA ALA A 105 1.58 3.34 -9.10
C ALA A 105 0.92 2.58 -10.26
N VAL A 106 -0.20 3.07 -10.79
CA VAL A 106 -0.85 2.47 -11.96
C VAL A 106 0.05 2.57 -13.19
N ASP A 107 0.65 3.74 -13.42
CA ASP A 107 1.56 4.00 -14.54
C ASP A 107 2.83 3.12 -14.47
N LEU A 108 3.32 2.79 -13.26
CA LEU A 108 4.37 1.80 -13.07
C LEU A 108 3.88 0.39 -13.40
N LEU A 109 2.76 -0.03 -12.81
CA LEU A 109 2.26 -1.41 -12.92
C LEU A 109 1.81 -1.79 -14.34
N THR A 110 1.47 -0.79 -15.17
CA THR A 110 1.07 -0.97 -16.56
C THR A 110 2.20 -0.73 -17.57
N GLU A 111 3.38 -0.32 -17.10
CA GLU A 111 4.54 -0.07 -17.95
C GLU A 111 5.05 -1.34 -18.64
N LYS A 112 5.52 -1.18 -19.87
CA LYS A 112 5.99 -2.29 -20.71
C LYS A 112 7.49 -2.22 -21.04
N ASP A 113 8.11 -1.08 -20.79
CA ASP A 113 9.56 -0.90 -20.89
C ASP A 113 10.18 -1.02 -19.48
N PHE A 114 11.14 -1.93 -19.31
CA PHE A 114 11.74 -2.18 -18.01
C PHE A 114 12.59 -1.02 -17.49
N SER A 115 13.28 -0.30 -18.38
CA SER A 115 14.10 0.86 -17.97
C SER A 115 13.23 2.00 -17.46
N VAL A 116 12.11 2.26 -18.14
CA VAL A 116 11.12 3.25 -17.70
C VAL A 116 10.42 2.81 -16.39
N ALA A 117 10.09 1.52 -16.30
CA ALA A 117 9.51 0.96 -15.08
C ALA A 117 10.46 1.08 -13.87
N LEU A 118 11.76 0.86 -14.09
CA LEU A 118 12.78 0.97 -13.03
C LEU A 118 12.93 2.42 -12.54
N GLU A 119 12.89 3.40 -13.43
CA GLU A 119 12.87 4.82 -13.07
C GLU A 119 11.64 5.17 -12.20
N LYS A 120 10.44 4.77 -12.65
CA LYS A 120 9.19 4.97 -11.89
C LYS A 120 9.23 4.26 -10.52
N ALA A 121 9.74 3.04 -10.47
CA ALA A 121 9.90 2.30 -9.21
C ALA A 121 10.87 3.03 -8.25
N GLY A 122 11.94 3.62 -8.77
CA GLY A 122 12.86 4.47 -8.00
C GLY A 122 12.16 5.68 -7.39
N GLN A 123 11.30 6.37 -8.16
CA GLN A 123 10.49 7.49 -7.64
C GLN A 123 9.53 7.03 -6.53
N ILE A 124 8.83 5.92 -6.73
CA ILE A 124 7.93 5.35 -5.72
C ILE A 124 8.68 4.96 -4.45
N ASN A 125 9.91 4.46 -4.58
CA ASN A 125 10.76 4.21 -3.42
C ASN A 125 11.09 5.50 -2.65
N GLN A 126 11.39 6.60 -3.33
CA GLN A 126 11.60 7.90 -2.69
C GLN A 126 10.37 8.36 -1.91
N TYR A 127 9.17 8.20 -2.47
CA TYR A 127 7.92 8.50 -1.74
C TYR A 127 7.77 7.65 -0.48
N ASN A 128 8.15 6.37 -0.53
CA ASN A 128 8.11 5.52 0.65
C ASN A 128 9.12 5.96 1.73
N GLU A 129 10.32 6.40 1.37
CA GLU A 129 11.27 6.96 2.34
C GLU A 129 10.73 8.27 2.93
N THR A 130 10.25 9.20 2.10
CA THR A 130 9.60 10.44 2.58
C THR A 130 8.43 10.14 3.52
N ARG A 131 7.59 9.16 3.18
CA ARG A 131 6.48 8.72 4.04
C ARG A 131 6.98 8.22 5.40
N LYS A 132 8.08 7.44 5.42
CA LYS A 132 8.68 6.95 6.69
C LYS A 132 9.21 8.07 7.56
N ASP A 133 9.89 9.05 6.96
CA ASP A 133 10.44 10.19 7.69
C ASP A 133 9.32 11.06 8.28
N LEU A 134 8.27 11.33 7.49
CA LEU A 134 7.08 12.04 7.97
C LEU A 134 6.36 11.26 9.08
N ASP A 135 6.18 9.95 8.93
CA ASP A 135 5.55 9.08 9.92
C ASP A 135 6.33 9.13 11.25
N LYS A 136 7.65 9.06 11.19
CA LYS A 136 8.52 9.13 12.37
C LYS A 136 8.42 10.49 13.06
N SER A 137 8.66 11.58 12.34
CA SER A 137 8.67 12.93 12.90
C SER A 137 7.31 13.33 13.47
N MET A 138 6.23 13.09 12.73
CA MET A 138 4.87 13.40 13.16
C MET A 138 4.43 12.52 14.36
N THR A 139 4.84 11.26 14.42
CA THR A 139 4.54 10.38 15.55
C THR A 139 5.28 10.83 16.80
N GLU A 140 6.55 11.22 16.69
CA GLU A 140 7.34 11.78 17.81
C GLU A 140 6.70 13.07 18.34
N GLU A 141 6.32 13.99 17.46
CA GLU A 141 5.64 15.22 17.81
C GLU A 141 4.28 14.96 18.48
N ALA A 142 3.47 14.08 17.89
CA ALA A 142 2.17 13.70 18.45
C ALA A 142 2.30 13.10 19.86
N ASN A 143 3.27 12.22 20.07
CA ASN A 143 3.55 11.65 21.40
C ASN A 143 3.97 12.73 22.41
N ASN A 144 4.81 13.70 21.99
CA ASN A 144 5.19 14.82 22.85
C ASN A 144 3.99 15.70 23.23
N ILE A 145 3.06 15.96 22.28
CA ILE A 145 1.84 16.70 22.59
C ILE A 145 0.99 15.92 23.59
N VAL A 146 0.77 14.61 23.35
CA VAL A 146 -0.04 13.78 24.25
C VAL A 146 0.58 13.68 25.65
N ALA A 147 1.90 13.54 25.77
CA ALA A 147 2.60 13.48 27.06
C ALA A 147 2.43 14.75 27.90
N ASN A 148 2.23 15.90 27.26
CA ASN A 148 2.02 17.19 27.91
C ASN A 148 0.53 17.56 28.11
N LEU A 149 -0.41 16.68 27.71
CA LEU A 149 -1.83 16.92 27.92
C LEU A 149 -2.23 16.75 29.40
N GLU A 150 -2.75 17.82 29.98
CA GLU A 150 -3.32 17.72 31.33
C GLU A 150 -4.54 16.81 31.34
N GLY A 151 -4.70 16.04 32.41
CA GLY A 151 -5.85 15.15 32.60
C GLY A 151 -5.95 13.99 31.59
N LEU A 152 -4.81 13.57 31.01
CA LEU A 152 -4.78 12.46 30.04
C LEU A 152 -5.44 11.18 30.61
N VAL A 153 -5.31 10.95 31.91
CA VAL A 153 -5.86 9.74 32.57
C VAL A 153 -7.40 9.70 32.47
N ASP A 154 -8.05 10.84 32.53
CA ASP A 154 -9.52 10.97 32.51
C ASP A 154 -10.10 11.07 31.09
N ARG A 155 -9.26 11.25 30.10
CA ARG A 155 -9.69 11.38 28.70
C ARG A 155 -10.02 10.02 28.11
N ARG A 156 -11.15 9.90 27.45
CA ARG A 156 -11.59 8.68 26.75
C ARG A 156 -11.08 8.56 25.32
N SER A 157 -10.60 9.66 24.75
CA SER A 157 -10.05 9.74 23.39
C SER A 157 -8.94 10.77 23.31
N ILE A 158 -8.11 10.65 22.31
CA ILE A 158 -7.04 11.60 21.97
C ILE A 158 -7.49 12.35 20.70
N VAL A 159 -7.51 13.67 20.75
CA VAL A 159 -7.79 14.52 19.59
C VAL A 159 -6.63 15.49 19.43
N LEU A 160 -5.94 15.40 18.30
CA LEU A 160 -4.79 16.26 17.98
C LEU A 160 -5.04 16.99 16.67
N TYR A 161 -4.56 18.22 16.60
CA TYR A 161 -4.55 19.04 15.39
C TYR A 161 -3.19 19.71 15.22
N ASN A 162 -2.65 19.62 14.00
CA ASN A 162 -1.51 20.42 13.59
C ASN A 162 -1.63 20.68 12.08
N GLU A 163 -1.57 21.96 11.68
CA GLU A 163 -1.74 22.40 10.29
C GLU A 163 -0.59 21.94 9.37
N GLU A 164 0.61 21.73 9.94
CA GLU A 164 1.80 21.30 9.20
C GLU A 164 1.85 19.79 8.94
N TRP A 165 0.98 19.01 9.57
CA TRP A 165 1.00 17.56 9.40
C TRP A 165 0.51 17.13 8.02
N HIS A 166 1.24 16.17 7.41
CA HIS A 166 0.93 15.70 6.09
C HIS A 166 -0.35 14.83 6.06
N LYS A 167 -1.35 15.25 5.28
CA LYS A 167 -2.67 14.58 5.18
C LYS A 167 -2.62 13.09 4.87
N GLY A 168 -1.64 12.63 4.08
CA GLY A 168 -1.47 11.21 3.71
C GLY A 168 -0.87 10.34 4.81
N VAL A 169 -0.39 10.96 5.93
CA VAL A 169 0.31 10.26 7.02
C VAL A 169 -0.46 10.32 8.33
N ILE A 170 -1.32 11.33 8.56
CA ILE A 170 -2.07 11.48 9.82
C ILE A 170 -2.81 10.20 10.25
N GLY A 171 -3.33 9.41 9.32
CA GLY A 171 -4.00 8.14 9.64
C GLY A 171 -3.05 7.08 10.22
N ILE A 172 -1.76 7.09 9.81
CA ILE A 172 -0.74 6.21 10.38
C ILE A 172 -0.43 6.65 11.80
N VAL A 173 -0.25 7.96 12.03
CA VAL A 173 -0.03 8.54 13.36
C VAL A 173 -1.18 8.21 14.30
N ALA A 174 -2.43 8.35 13.85
CA ALA A 174 -3.61 7.98 14.65
C ALA A 174 -3.59 6.51 15.08
N SER A 175 -3.24 5.59 14.16
CA SER A 175 -3.10 4.16 14.50
C SER A 175 -2.03 3.93 15.55
N ARG A 176 -0.85 4.55 15.41
CA ARG A 176 0.23 4.43 16.40
C ARG A 176 -0.16 4.95 17.79
N LEU A 177 -0.85 6.09 17.83
CA LEU A 177 -1.36 6.61 19.11
C LEU A 177 -2.36 5.64 19.76
N THR A 178 -3.23 5.02 18.96
CA THR A 178 -4.17 4.02 19.47
C THR A 178 -3.45 2.79 20.03
N GLU A 179 -2.37 2.33 19.38
CA GLU A 179 -1.55 1.20 19.85
C GLU A 179 -0.82 1.52 21.15
N VAL A 180 -0.32 2.76 21.30
CA VAL A 180 0.45 3.16 22.50
C VAL A 180 -0.45 3.49 23.69
N TYR A 181 -1.54 4.22 23.45
CA TYR A 181 -2.39 4.75 24.53
C TYR A 181 -3.67 3.94 24.78
N TYR A 182 -3.96 2.91 23.97
CA TYR A 182 -5.16 2.06 24.07
C TYR A 182 -6.47 2.87 24.10
N ARG A 183 -6.56 3.94 23.30
CA ARG A 183 -7.71 4.85 23.22
C ARG A 183 -7.98 5.25 21.78
N PRO A 184 -9.24 5.55 21.41
CA PRO A 184 -9.55 6.13 20.11
C PRO A 184 -8.74 7.41 19.89
N ALA A 185 -8.08 7.52 18.75
CA ALA A 185 -7.29 8.69 18.36
C ALA A 185 -7.85 9.34 17.09
N VAL A 186 -8.06 10.64 17.14
CA VAL A 186 -8.45 11.48 16.00
C VAL A 186 -7.32 12.47 15.74
N VAL A 187 -6.71 12.38 14.57
CA VAL A 187 -5.62 13.25 14.15
C VAL A 187 -6.08 14.08 12.97
N LEU A 188 -5.97 15.39 13.10
CA LEU A 188 -6.47 16.38 12.15
C LEU A 188 -5.31 17.22 11.60
N THR A 189 -5.46 17.68 10.35
CA THR A 189 -4.54 18.63 9.72
C THR A 189 -5.32 19.60 8.85
N GLN A 190 -4.69 20.67 8.40
CA GLN A 190 -5.29 21.57 7.44
C GLN A 190 -5.27 20.94 6.04
N ILE A 191 -6.44 20.80 5.46
CA ILE A 191 -6.57 20.51 4.03
C ILE A 191 -6.67 21.87 3.33
N GLY A 192 -5.80 22.16 2.37
CA GLY A 192 -5.87 23.38 1.59
C GLY A 192 -7.29 23.58 1.06
N ARG A 193 -7.74 24.84 0.93
CA ARG A 193 -9.08 25.16 0.40
C ARG A 193 -9.25 24.49 -0.95
N ALA A 194 -10.26 23.62 -1.06
CA ALA A 194 -10.72 23.18 -2.37
C ALA A 194 -11.16 24.46 -3.12
N SER A 195 -10.43 24.82 -4.17
CA SER A 195 -10.95 25.82 -5.11
C SER A 195 -12.09 25.14 -5.87
N CYS A 196 -13.31 25.54 -5.54
CA CYS A 196 -14.47 25.24 -6.37
C CYS A 196 -14.35 25.97 -7.71
#